data_e10ec746b486df2a7a944576dbf6ce3c
#
_entry.id   e10ec746b486df2a7a944576dbf6ce3c
#
_cell.length_a   1.000
_cell.length_b   1.000
_cell.length_c   1.000
_cell.angle_alpha   90.00
_cell.angle_beta   90.00
_cell.angle_gamma   90.00
#
_symmetry.space_group_name_H-M   'P 1'
#
loop_
_entity.id
_entity.type
_entity.pdbx_description
1 polymer ?
#
loop_
_entity_poly.entity_id
_entity_poly.type
_entity_poly.pdbx_seq_one_letter_code
_entity_poly.pdbx_strand_id
1 'polypeptide(L)' 'MDEIILKILEKKINEIKGTNKQIDEIKAKFSNLDSNSFSSGIMVGRLFNSFYYQCRRILKRNPTDSEFKEFLEFIKNKLE' A
#
# COMPACT_ATOMS: atom_id res chain seq x y z
N MET A 1 13.27 8.52 -1.85
CA MET A 1 11.93 8.56 -2.49
C MET A 1 11.46 10.00 -2.58
N ASP A 2 10.76 10.33 -3.65
CA ASP A 2 10.20 11.67 -3.82
C ASP A 2 9.29 12.05 -2.65
N GLU A 3 9.46 13.26 -2.11
CA GLU A 3 8.71 13.68 -0.91
C GLU A 3 7.20 13.82 -1.15
N ILE A 4 6.82 14.24 -2.36
CA ILE A 4 5.41 14.37 -2.70
C ILE A 4 4.76 12.98 -2.73
N ILE A 5 5.44 12.02 -3.33
CA ILE A 5 4.96 10.62 -3.38
C ILE A 5 4.87 10.06 -1.96
N LEU A 6 5.88 10.31 -1.14
CA LEU A 6 5.91 9.85 0.24
C LEU A 6 4.70 10.36 1.04
N LYS A 7 4.38 11.65 0.91
CA LYS A 7 3.24 12.25 1.59
C LYS A 7 1.92 11.65 1.12
N ILE A 8 1.80 11.40 -0.18
CA ILE A 8 0.60 10.76 -0.74
C ILE A 8 0.43 9.36 -0.17
N LEU A 9 1.52 8.59 -0.08
CA LEU A 9 1.47 7.24 0.48
C LEU A 9 1.11 7.26 1.96
N GLU A 10 1.63 8.20 2.74
CA GLU A 10 1.26 8.34 4.15
C GLU A 10 -0.24 8.61 4.31
N LYS A 11 -0.79 9.50 3.49
CA LYS A 11 -2.21 9.79 3.48
C LYS A 11 -3.01 8.56 3.11
N LYS A 12 -2.55 7.80 2.11
CA LYS A 12 -3.20 6.58 1.68
C LYS A 12 -3.21 5.52 2.78
N ILE A 13 -2.13 5.38 3.53
CA ILE A 13 -2.07 4.45 4.65
C ILE A 13 -3.14 4.80 5.68
N ASN A 14 -3.29 6.07 6.01
CA ASN A 14 -4.31 6.52 6.97
C ASN A 14 -5.73 6.23 6.46
N GLU A 15 -5.98 6.43 5.16
CA GLU A 15 -7.26 6.11 4.54
C GLU A 15 -7.55 4.61 4.60
N ILE A 16 -6.56 3.78 4.29
CA ILE A 16 -6.71 2.33 4.33
C ILE A 16 -7.01 1.85 5.75
N LYS A 17 -6.32 2.39 6.74
CA LYS A 17 -6.58 2.05 8.15
C LYS A 17 -8.01 2.40 8.57
N GLY A 18 -8.61 3.39 7.92
CA GLY A 18 -10.00 3.78 8.18
C GLY A 18 -11.04 2.93 7.47
N THR A 19 -10.63 1.97 6.62
CA THR A 19 -11.58 1.15 5.85
C THR A 19 -11.69 -0.28 6.37
N ASN A 20 -11.50 -0.48 7.67
CA ASN A 20 -11.51 -1.81 8.30
C ASN A 20 -12.80 -2.56 8.05
N LYS A 21 -13.95 -1.87 8.01
CA LYS A 21 -15.25 -2.50 7.78
C LYS A 21 -15.30 -3.22 6.43
N GLN A 22 -14.81 -2.58 5.37
CA GLN A 22 -14.78 -3.18 4.03
C GLN A 22 -13.84 -4.38 3.98
N ILE A 23 -12.68 -4.26 4.62
CA ILE A 23 -11.72 -5.36 4.70
C ILE A 23 -12.36 -6.55 5.43
N ASP A 24 -13.08 -6.30 6.52
CA ASP A 24 -13.78 -7.35 7.26
C ASP A 24 -14.85 -8.03 6.42
N GLU A 25 -15.58 -7.27 5.61
CA GLU A 25 -16.58 -7.84 4.70
C GLU A 25 -15.92 -8.74 3.64
N ILE A 26 -14.78 -8.33 3.10
CA ILE A 26 -14.03 -9.14 2.15
C ILE A 26 -13.54 -10.42 2.82
N LYS A 27 -12.98 -10.32 4.03
CA LYS A 27 -12.51 -11.49 4.78
C LYS A 27 -13.61 -12.49 5.05
N ALA A 28 -14.82 -12.01 5.32
CA ALA A 28 -15.96 -12.88 5.58
C ALA A 28 -16.34 -13.74 4.36
N LYS A 29 -16.04 -13.25 3.15
CA LYS A 29 -16.31 -14.00 1.92
C LYS A 29 -15.23 -15.03 1.59
N PHE A 30 -14.06 -14.92 2.20
CA PHE A 30 -12.90 -15.77 1.92
C PHE A 30 -12.43 -16.45 3.20
N SER A 31 -13.32 -17.21 3.82
CA SER A 31 -13.10 -17.80 5.14
C SER A 31 -11.97 -18.82 5.22
N ASN A 32 -11.50 -19.34 4.08
CA ASN A 32 -10.42 -20.31 4.04
C ASN A 32 -9.01 -19.67 4.04
N LEU A 33 -8.93 -18.33 4.00
CA LEU A 33 -7.68 -17.62 3.96
C LEU A 33 -7.27 -17.16 5.37
N ASP A 34 -5.95 -17.14 5.63
CA ASP A 34 -5.44 -16.56 6.86
C ASP A 34 -5.83 -15.08 6.93
N SER A 35 -6.62 -14.74 7.93
CA SER A 35 -7.21 -13.41 8.08
C SER A 35 -6.17 -12.30 8.12
N ASN A 36 -5.09 -12.48 8.89
CA ASN A 36 -4.08 -11.43 9.05
C ASN A 36 -3.24 -11.25 7.78
N SER A 37 -2.80 -12.36 7.19
CA SER A 37 -2.03 -12.31 5.94
C SER A 37 -2.85 -11.74 4.80
N PHE A 38 -4.14 -12.09 4.74
CA PHE A 38 -5.05 -11.58 3.71
C PHE A 38 -5.23 -10.07 3.83
N SER A 39 -5.46 -9.57 5.05
CA SER A 39 -5.61 -8.13 5.31
C SER A 39 -4.34 -7.37 4.93
N SER A 40 -3.19 -7.88 5.36
CA SER A 40 -1.90 -7.27 5.04
C SER A 40 -1.66 -7.24 3.54
N GLY A 41 -2.02 -8.33 2.85
CA GLY A 41 -1.90 -8.40 1.39
C GLY A 41 -2.74 -7.36 0.67
N ILE A 42 -3.98 -7.14 1.13
CA ILE A 42 -4.84 -6.10 0.56
C ILE A 42 -4.20 -4.73 0.74
N MET A 43 -3.72 -4.42 1.94
CA MET A 43 -3.11 -3.13 2.24
C MET A 43 -1.85 -2.90 1.40
N VAL A 44 -0.96 -3.89 1.35
CA VAL A 44 0.27 -3.80 0.56
C VAL A 44 -0.05 -3.65 -0.92
N GLY A 45 -1.01 -4.41 -1.43
CA GLY A 45 -1.41 -4.32 -2.84
C GLY A 45 -1.96 -2.95 -3.21
N ARG A 46 -2.79 -2.36 -2.35
CA ARG A 46 -3.31 -1.01 -2.58
C ARG A 46 -2.20 0.03 -2.59
N LEU A 47 -1.26 -0.08 -1.66
CA LEU A 47 -0.14 0.84 -1.58
C LEU A 47 0.81 0.68 -2.76
N PHE A 48 1.05 -0.55 -3.19
CA PHE A 48 1.87 -0.86 -4.36
C PHE A 48 1.30 -0.20 -5.62
N ASN A 49 0.00 -0.36 -5.84
CA ASN A 49 -0.67 0.28 -6.98
C ASN A 49 -0.58 1.80 -6.91
N SER A 50 -0.80 2.36 -5.73
CA SER A 50 -0.73 3.80 -5.52
C SER A 50 0.68 4.33 -5.78
N PHE A 51 1.71 3.60 -5.33
CA PHE A 51 3.10 3.97 -5.56
C PHE A 51 3.44 4.03 -7.05
N TYR A 52 3.08 2.98 -7.80
CA TYR A 52 3.31 2.95 -9.25
C TYR A 52 2.57 4.07 -9.97
N TYR A 53 1.30 4.27 -9.61
CA TYR A 53 0.49 5.33 -10.21
C TYR A 53 1.13 6.71 -9.99
N GLN A 54 1.57 6.99 -8.76
CA GLN A 54 2.15 8.29 -8.45
C GLN A 54 3.51 8.50 -9.13
N CYS A 55 4.32 7.46 -9.23
CA CYS A 55 5.58 7.56 -9.97
C CYS A 55 5.33 7.92 -11.43
N ARG A 56 4.37 7.26 -12.06
CA ARG A 56 4.03 7.57 -13.47
C ARG A 56 3.46 8.97 -13.62
N ARG A 57 2.64 9.40 -12.66
CA ARG A 57 2.00 10.72 -12.71
C ARG A 57 2.99 11.84 -12.44
N ILE A 58 3.82 11.70 -11.43
CA ILE A 58 4.71 12.78 -10.94
C ILE A 58 6.05 12.75 -11.65
N LEU A 59 6.67 11.57 -11.75
CA LEU A 59 8.00 11.40 -12.33
C LEU A 59 7.98 11.05 -13.82
N LYS A 60 6.79 10.77 -14.37
CA LYS A 60 6.58 10.44 -15.79
C LYS A 60 7.31 9.17 -16.21
N ARG A 61 7.52 8.24 -15.30
CA ARG A 61 8.19 6.97 -15.55
C ARG A 61 7.82 5.97 -14.47
N ASN A 62 8.11 4.69 -14.73
CA ASN A 62 7.99 3.65 -13.71
C ASN A 62 9.04 3.85 -12.62
N PRO A 63 8.80 3.35 -11.40
CA PRO A 63 9.83 3.39 -10.36
C PRO A 63 11.08 2.62 -10.77
N THR A 64 12.23 3.10 -10.30
CA THR A 64 13.48 2.34 -10.42
C THR A 64 13.53 1.24 -9.37
N ASP A 65 14.46 0.29 -9.53
CA ASP A 65 14.65 -0.76 -8.52
C ASP A 65 15.00 -0.17 -7.15
N SER A 66 15.81 0.88 -7.14
CA SER A 66 16.18 1.57 -5.90
C SER A 66 14.96 2.19 -5.22
N GLU A 67 14.11 2.85 -5.99
CA GLU A 67 12.87 3.44 -5.47
C GLU A 67 11.91 2.37 -4.96
N PHE A 68 11.83 1.25 -5.63
CA PHE A 68 11.00 0.13 -5.18
C PHE A 68 11.49 -0.41 -3.84
N LYS A 69 12.81 -0.54 -3.66
CA LYS A 69 13.38 -0.98 -2.39
C LYS A 69 13.08 -0.01 -1.26
N GLU A 70 13.18 1.30 -1.54
CA GLU A 70 12.80 2.33 -0.56
C GLU A 70 11.34 2.22 -0.18
N PHE A 71 10.48 1.97 -1.17
CA PHE A 71 9.04 1.77 -0.95
C PHE A 71 8.80 0.58 -0.02
N LEU A 72 9.48 -0.54 -0.25
CA LEU A 72 9.34 -1.72 0.60
C LEU A 72 9.72 -1.43 2.05
N GLU A 73 10.83 -0.73 2.27
CA GLU A 73 11.23 -0.34 3.62
C GLU A 73 10.23 0.62 4.26
N PHE A 74 9.70 1.54 3.49
CA PHE A 74 8.70 2.48 3.97
C PHE A 74 7.45 1.75 4.44
N ILE A 75 6.91 0.81 3.63
CA ILE A 75 5.72 0.07 4.03
C ILE A 75 5.99 -0.79 5.24
N LYS A 76 7.12 -1.47 5.26
CA LYS A 76 7.50 -2.33 6.38
C LYS A 76 7.47 -1.53 7.69
N ASN A 77 8.09 -0.35 7.69
CA ASN A 77 8.13 0.48 8.89
C ASN A 77 6.76 1.01 9.30
N LYS A 78 5.87 1.26 8.35
CA LYS A 78 4.54 1.80 8.64
C LYS A 78 3.52 0.74 9.04
N LEU A 79 3.66 -0.49 8.55
CA LEU A 79 2.68 -1.55 8.78
C LEU A 79 3.09 -2.57 9.84
N GLU A 80 4.35 -2.55 10.27
CA GLU A 80 4.83 -3.43 11.36
C GLU A 80 4.90 -2.75 12.72
#